data_6e5a2ecaf430eac6cb342c830c99247a
#
_entry.id   6e5a2ecaf430eac6cb342c830c99247a
#
_cell.length_a   1.000
_cell.length_b   1.000
_cell.length_c   1.000
_cell.angle_alpha   90.00
_cell.angle_beta   90.00
_cell.angle_gamma   90.00
#
_symmetry.space_group_name_H-M   'P 1'
#
loop_
_entity.id
_entity.type
_entity.pdbx_description
1 polymer ?
#
loop_
_entity_poly.entity_id
_entity_poly.type
_entity_poly.pdbx_seq_one_letter_code
_entity_poly.pdbx_strand_id
1 'polypeptide(L)'
;MLSQWPRWVAQDKELPAMPIAKPLGFEVGDYVVYPKHGVGRVVELQSSEIAGSFLELFVLRFEKERMTLRVPTNKAEAVGMRKLSSQATLTEALTTLKGKPRIKRTMWSRRAQEYEAKINSGDLVSIAEVVRDLHRAEDQPEQSYSERQIYEAAIGRLARELAAMENIDEPAAQLKIEQVLKAA
;
A
#
# COMPACT_ATOMS: atom_id res chain seq x y z
N MET A 1 -4.96 18.89 69.18
CA MET A 1 -4.08 19.50 68.14
C MET A 1 -4.30 18.77 66.84
N LEU A 2 -5.14 19.32 65.99
CA LEU A 2 -5.49 18.74 64.71
C LEU A 2 -4.54 19.37 63.66
N SER A 3 -3.61 18.59 63.11
CA SER A 3 -2.73 18.98 62.06
C SER A 3 -3.50 19.19 60.75
N GLN A 4 -3.52 20.41 60.28
CA GLN A 4 -4.07 20.75 58.99
C GLN A 4 -3.14 20.27 57.87
N TRP A 5 -3.61 19.33 57.09
CA TRP A 5 -3.00 18.96 55.84
C TRP A 5 -3.45 19.98 54.78
N PRO A 6 -2.57 20.59 53.99
CA PRO A 6 -2.98 21.45 52.91
C PRO A 6 -3.65 20.60 51.83
N ARG A 7 -4.90 20.93 51.53
CA ARG A 7 -5.66 20.43 50.40
C ARG A 7 -4.95 20.95 49.12
N TRP A 8 -4.12 20.15 48.54
CA TRP A 8 -3.82 20.31 47.13
C TRP A 8 -5.06 19.86 46.36
N VAL A 9 -5.87 20.85 45.98
CA VAL A 9 -6.91 20.66 44.99
C VAL A 9 -6.23 20.13 43.74
N ALA A 10 -6.55 18.91 43.37
CA ALA A 10 -6.24 18.37 42.06
C ALA A 10 -6.93 19.30 41.06
N GLN A 11 -6.17 20.27 40.56
CA GLN A 11 -6.53 20.94 39.33
C GLN A 11 -6.28 19.90 38.23
N ASP A 12 -7.35 19.33 37.74
CA ASP A 12 -7.39 18.72 36.41
C ASP A 12 -6.93 19.79 35.41
N LYS A 13 -5.61 19.95 35.29
CA LYS A 13 -5.06 20.58 34.11
C LYS A 13 -5.30 19.59 33.01
N GLU A 14 -6.42 19.75 32.32
CA GLU A 14 -6.51 19.31 30.94
C GLU A 14 -5.26 19.86 30.26
N LEU A 15 -4.32 18.94 29.99
CA LEU A 15 -3.17 19.24 29.16
C LEU A 15 -3.77 19.76 27.84
N PRO A 16 -3.40 20.96 27.38
CA PRO A 16 -3.87 21.43 26.11
C PRO A 16 -3.55 20.34 25.10
N ALA A 17 -4.59 19.84 24.42
CA ALA A 17 -4.43 18.97 23.29
C ALA A 17 -3.47 19.67 22.34
N MET A 18 -2.20 19.26 22.34
CA MET A 18 -1.26 19.77 21.36
C MET A 18 -1.91 19.49 19.99
N PRO A 19 -1.96 20.46 19.08
CA PRO A 19 -2.47 20.22 17.77
C PRO A 19 -1.62 19.09 17.19
N ILE A 20 -2.22 17.90 17.07
CA ILE A 20 -1.64 16.77 16.42
C ILE A 20 -1.33 17.25 15.01
N ALA A 21 -0.05 17.53 14.74
CA ALA A 21 0.40 17.78 13.38
C ALA A 21 -0.12 16.60 12.58
N LYS A 22 -1.04 16.82 11.63
CA LYS A 22 -1.61 15.77 10.79
C LYS A 22 -0.46 15.10 10.06
N PRO A 23 0.06 13.96 10.53
CA PRO A 23 1.20 13.35 9.88
C PRO A 23 0.71 12.80 8.56
N LEU A 24 1.21 13.33 7.46
CA LEU A 24 0.94 12.91 6.08
C LEU A 24 -0.53 13.02 5.63
N GLY A 25 -1.43 13.64 6.42
CA GLY A 25 -2.83 13.84 6.05
C GLY A 25 -3.65 12.56 5.88
N PHE A 26 -3.24 11.44 6.50
CA PHE A 26 -4.05 10.23 6.57
C PHE A 26 -5.06 10.32 7.71
N GLU A 27 -6.29 9.90 7.43
CA GLU A 27 -7.38 9.83 8.39
C GLU A 27 -7.88 8.39 8.55
N VAL A 28 -8.54 8.12 9.67
CA VAL A 28 -9.21 6.83 9.87
C VAL A 28 -10.25 6.61 8.78
N GLY A 29 -10.21 5.44 8.15
CA GLY A 29 -11.04 5.09 7.01
C GLY A 29 -10.38 5.25 5.66
N ASP A 30 -9.27 5.97 5.56
CA ASP A 30 -8.54 6.15 4.31
C ASP A 30 -7.89 4.86 3.83
N TYR A 31 -7.88 4.69 2.51
CA TYR A 31 -7.02 3.69 1.86
C TYR A 31 -5.62 4.26 1.67
N VAL A 32 -4.63 3.45 1.98
CA VAL A 32 -3.21 3.77 1.83
C VAL A 32 -2.49 2.63 1.14
N VAL A 33 -1.39 2.95 0.50
CA VAL A 33 -0.49 1.95 -0.10
C VAL A 33 0.76 1.84 0.74
N TYR A 34 0.98 0.66 1.29
CA TYR A 34 2.22 0.29 1.96
C TYR A 34 3.07 -0.53 0.98
N PRO A 35 4.30 -0.10 0.62
CA PRO A 35 5.02 -0.68 -0.52
C PRO A 35 5.16 -2.20 -0.51
N LYS A 36 5.45 -2.79 0.64
CA LYS A 36 5.59 -4.26 0.77
C LYS A 36 4.27 -5.03 0.72
N HIS A 37 3.16 -4.42 1.15
CA HIS A 37 1.89 -5.13 1.36
C HIS A 37 0.77 -4.66 0.42
N GLY A 38 0.99 -3.56 -0.29
CA GLY A 38 0.00 -2.99 -1.19
C GLY A 38 -1.06 -2.18 -0.46
N VAL A 39 -2.31 -2.25 -0.92
CA VAL A 39 -3.41 -1.45 -0.38
C VAL A 39 -3.87 -1.96 0.97
N GLY A 40 -3.89 -1.07 1.95
CA GLY A 40 -4.47 -1.27 3.26
C GLY A 40 -5.42 -0.14 3.63
N ARG A 41 -6.11 -0.28 4.74
CA ARG A 41 -7.02 0.74 5.27
C ARG A 41 -6.57 1.18 6.64
N VAL A 42 -6.57 2.48 6.88
CA VAL A 42 -6.36 3.03 8.22
C VAL A 42 -7.61 2.78 9.05
N VAL A 43 -7.52 1.91 10.04
CA VAL A 43 -8.67 1.56 10.90
C VAL A 43 -8.67 2.34 12.21
N GLU A 44 -7.50 2.77 12.66
CA GLU A 44 -7.34 3.48 13.94
C GLU A 44 -6.06 4.32 13.91
N LEU A 45 -6.09 5.42 14.68
CA LEU A 45 -4.90 6.16 15.07
C LEU A 45 -4.69 5.91 16.56
N GLN A 46 -3.67 5.15 16.91
CA GLN A 46 -3.39 4.72 18.26
C GLN A 46 -2.23 5.52 18.87
N SER A 47 -2.42 6.04 20.09
CA SER A 47 -1.32 6.60 20.88
C SER A 47 -0.77 5.54 21.82
N SER A 48 0.52 5.33 21.83
CA SER A 48 1.19 4.38 22.71
C SER A 48 2.41 5.02 23.37
N GLU A 49 2.61 4.74 24.64
CA GLU A 49 3.83 5.11 25.36
C GLU A 49 4.82 3.94 25.27
N ILE A 50 5.96 4.19 24.64
CA ILE A 50 7.04 3.21 24.50
C ILE A 50 8.32 3.85 25.04
N ALA A 51 8.92 3.24 26.05
CA ALA A 51 10.18 3.69 26.68
C ALA A 51 10.14 5.17 27.14
N GLY A 52 9.01 5.63 27.70
CA GLY A 52 8.83 6.99 28.20
C GLY A 52 8.57 8.04 27.10
N SER A 53 8.39 7.62 25.85
CA SER A 53 8.04 8.49 24.74
C SER A 53 6.65 8.15 24.20
N PHE A 54 5.83 9.17 23.96
CA PHE A 54 4.54 9.02 23.30
C PHE A 54 4.74 8.88 21.80
N LEU A 55 4.21 7.79 21.24
CA LEU A 55 4.21 7.50 19.81
C LEU A 55 2.78 7.40 19.31
N GLU A 56 2.50 8.09 18.22
CA GLU A 56 1.28 7.87 17.47
C GLU A 56 1.53 6.81 16.38
N LEU A 57 0.60 5.88 16.26
CA LEU A 57 0.68 4.75 15.34
C LEU A 57 -0.54 4.74 14.43
N PHE A 58 -0.32 4.65 13.13
CA PHE A 58 -1.38 4.23 12.21
C PHE A 58 -1.59 2.73 12.33
N VAL A 59 -2.80 2.31 12.59
CA VAL A 59 -3.19 0.90 12.55
C VAL A 59 -3.77 0.62 11.17
N LEU A 60 -3.04 -0.15 10.38
CA LEU A 60 -3.40 -0.51 9.02
C LEU A 60 -3.93 -1.94 8.98
N ARG A 61 -5.05 -2.16 8.31
CA ARG A 61 -5.60 -3.47 8.06
C ARG A 61 -5.48 -3.82 6.59
N PHE A 62 -4.91 -4.99 6.34
CA PHE A 62 -4.79 -5.60 5.01
C PHE A 62 -5.75 -6.78 4.94
N GLU A 63 -6.88 -6.59 4.24
CA GLU A 63 -7.97 -7.57 4.21
C GLU A 63 -7.53 -8.91 3.60
N LYS A 64 -6.78 -8.88 2.51
CA LYS A 64 -6.36 -10.09 1.81
C LYS A 64 -5.39 -10.94 2.64
N GLU A 65 -4.45 -10.30 3.29
CA GLU A 65 -3.43 -10.97 4.12
C GLU A 65 -3.95 -11.25 5.55
N ARG A 66 -5.15 -10.76 5.87
CA ARG A 66 -5.74 -10.80 7.22
C ARG A 66 -4.76 -10.29 8.29
N MET A 67 -3.98 -9.31 7.92
CA MET A 67 -2.90 -8.76 8.73
C MET A 67 -3.24 -7.35 9.21
N THR A 68 -2.82 -7.05 10.43
CA THR A 68 -2.85 -5.69 10.98
C THR A 68 -1.42 -5.24 11.24
N LEU A 69 -1.06 -4.09 10.68
CA LEU A 69 0.25 -3.47 10.84
C LEU A 69 0.14 -2.16 11.60
N ARG A 70 1.03 -1.93 12.55
CA ARG A 70 1.14 -0.66 13.27
C ARG A 70 2.37 0.09 12.77
N VAL A 71 2.15 1.27 12.21
CA VAL A 71 3.22 2.10 11.63
C VAL A 71 3.31 3.41 12.41
N PRO A 72 4.46 3.71 13.02
CA PRO A 72 4.66 5.01 13.65
C PRO A 72 4.47 6.15 12.64
N THR A 73 3.72 7.17 13.04
CA THR A 73 3.38 8.29 12.16
C THR A 73 4.61 9.01 11.63
N ASN A 74 5.67 9.10 12.45
CA ASN A 74 6.95 9.71 12.07
C ASN A 74 7.79 8.85 11.09
N LYS A 75 7.46 7.56 10.92
CA LYS A 75 8.15 6.65 10.01
C LYS A 75 7.34 6.35 8.73
N ALA A 76 6.08 6.74 8.69
CA ALA A 76 5.20 6.42 7.57
C ALA A 76 5.75 6.92 6.22
N GLU A 77 6.30 8.13 6.18
CA GLU A 77 6.94 8.68 4.99
C GLU A 77 8.22 7.93 4.62
N ALA A 78 9.06 7.65 5.61
CA ALA A 78 10.33 6.95 5.40
C ALA A 78 10.15 5.52 4.85
N VAL A 79 9.07 4.82 5.21
CA VAL A 79 8.75 3.50 4.66
C VAL A 79 8.05 3.57 3.31
N GLY A 80 7.77 4.78 2.79
CA GLY A 80 7.14 5.00 1.50
C GLY A 80 5.61 4.81 1.49
N MET A 81 4.96 4.87 2.65
CA MET A 81 3.50 4.84 2.74
C MET A 81 2.91 6.05 2.04
N ARG A 82 1.94 5.84 1.16
CA ARG A 82 1.32 6.89 0.35
C ARG A 82 -0.19 6.71 0.25
N LYS A 83 -0.88 7.76 -0.18
CA LYS A 83 -2.28 7.67 -0.58
C LYS A 83 -2.42 6.87 -1.88
N LEU A 84 -3.64 6.50 -2.24
CA LEU A 84 -3.95 5.92 -3.54
C LEU A 84 -3.43 6.84 -4.66
N SER A 85 -3.03 6.23 -5.77
CA SER A 85 -2.55 6.96 -6.95
C SER A 85 -3.60 7.92 -7.48
N SER A 86 -3.14 8.95 -8.19
CA SER A 86 -4.03 9.87 -8.91
C SER A 86 -4.61 9.20 -10.16
N GLN A 87 -5.70 9.77 -10.67
CA GLN A 87 -6.29 9.31 -11.93
C GLN A 87 -5.31 9.42 -13.11
N ALA A 88 -4.43 10.43 -13.10
CA ALA A 88 -3.37 10.56 -14.09
C ALA A 88 -2.38 9.40 -14.04
N THR A 89 -1.93 9.02 -12.85
CA THR A 89 -1.04 7.86 -12.65
C THR A 89 -1.71 6.55 -13.06
N LEU A 90 -2.99 6.39 -12.77
CA LEU A 90 -3.76 5.22 -13.22
C LEU A 90 -3.82 5.15 -14.76
N THR A 91 -4.09 6.26 -15.41
CA THR A 91 -4.11 6.34 -16.89
C THR A 91 -2.75 5.99 -17.48
N GLU A 92 -1.66 6.45 -16.88
CA GLU A 92 -0.29 6.09 -17.27
C GLU A 92 -0.02 4.60 -17.11
N ALA A 93 -0.43 4.01 -15.98
CA ALA A 93 -0.31 2.57 -15.73
C ALA A 93 -1.09 1.74 -16.76
N LEU A 94 -2.35 2.10 -17.04
CA LEU A 94 -3.16 1.43 -18.05
C LEU A 94 -2.58 1.58 -19.47
N THR A 95 -1.98 2.73 -19.79
CA THR A 95 -1.27 2.95 -21.04
C THR A 95 -0.02 2.07 -21.13
N THR A 96 0.70 1.92 -20.03
CA THR A 96 1.85 1.02 -19.92
C THR A 96 1.48 -0.42 -20.22
N LEU A 97 0.32 -0.89 -19.73
CA LEU A 97 -0.20 -2.25 -20.01
C LEU A 97 -0.42 -2.49 -21.51
N LYS A 98 -0.78 -1.48 -22.28
CA LYS A 98 -0.98 -1.57 -23.74
C LYS A 98 0.33 -1.62 -24.52
N GLY A 99 1.44 -1.31 -23.88
CA GLY A 99 2.76 -1.30 -24.50
C GLY A 99 3.29 -2.71 -24.79
N LYS A 100 4.29 -2.80 -25.65
CA LYS A 100 4.96 -4.08 -25.91
C LYS A 100 5.80 -4.50 -24.71
N PRO A 101 5.84 -5.81 -24.38
CA PRO A 101 6.72 -6.35 -23.34
C PRO A 101 8.18 -5.97 -23.56
N ARG A 102 8.87 -5.56 -22.51
CA ARG A 102 10.29 -5.18 -22.53
C ARG A 102 11.10 -6.17 -21.73
N ILE A 103 11.28 -7.39 -22.26
CA ILE A 103 11.98 -8.46 -21.58
C ILE A 103 13.48 -8.32 -21.81
N LYS A 104 14.24 -8.13 -20.73
CA LYS A 104 15.70 -8.11 -20.79
C LYS A 104 16.27 -9.50 -21.07
N ARG A 105 17.35 -9.56 -21.87
CA ARG A 105 18.08 -10.81 -22.17
C ARG A 105 19.06 -11.16 -21.03
N THR A 106 18.56 -11.29 -19.82
CA THR A 106 19.33 -11.68 -18.64
C THR A 106 18.78 -12.98 -18.06
N MET A 107 19.53 -13.62 -17.17
CA MET A 107 19.07 -14.81 -16.48
C MET A 107 17.77 -14.56 -15.72
N TRP A 108 16.90 -15.57 -15.68
CA TRP A 108 15.60 -15.46 -15.01
C TRP A 108 15.71 -15.00 -13.55
N SER A 109 16.66 -15.56 -12.78
CA SER A 109 16.86 -15.18 -11.38
C SER A 109 17.07 -13.68 -11.19
N ARG A 110 17.83 -13.05 -12.09
CA ARG A 110 18.07 -11.61 -12.05
C ARG A 110 16.84 -10.82 -12.45
N ARG A 111 16.13 -11.26 -13.48
CA ARG A 111 14.84 -10.63 -13.88
C ARG A 111 13.79 -10.73 -12.78
N ALA A 112 13.69 -11.91 -12.13
CA ALA A 112 12.78 -12.12 -11.02
C ALA A 112 13.04 -11.14 -9.87
N GLN A 113 14.30 -10.93 -9.50
CA GLN A 113 14.67 -9.93 -8.48
C GLN A 113 14.27 -8.50 -8.90
N GLU A 114 14.48 -8.13 -10.16
CA GLU A 114 14.06 -6.81 -10.68
C GLU A 114 12.54 -6.64 -10.65
N TYR A 115 11.77 -7.67 -11.00
CA TYR A 115 10.31 -7.67 -10.94
C TYR A 115 9.79 -7.58 -9.50
N GLU A 116 10.37 -8.36 -8.60
CA GLU A 116 10.03 -8.28 -7.18
C GLU A 116 10.33 -6.90 -6.58
N ALA A 117 11.47 -6.30 -6.94
CA ALA A 117 11.81 -4.95 -6.53
C ALA A 117 10.79 -3.92 -7.03
N LYS A 118 10.32 -4.03 -8.28
CA LYS A 118 9.26 -3.17 -8.82
C LYS A 118 7.93 -3.34 -8.09
N ILE A 119 7.54 -4.57 -7.78
CA ILE A 119 6.31 -4.85 -7.02
C ILE A 119 6.42 -4.26 -5.61
N ASN A 120 7.55 -4.43 -4.95
CA ASN A 120 7.80 -3.97 -3.59
C ASN A 120 8.06 -2.45 -3.49
N SER A 121 8.29 -1.77 -4.59
CA SER A 121 8.38 -0.30 -4.63
C SER A 121 7.04 0.38 -4.34
N GLY A 122 5.94 -0.32 -4.58
CA GLY A 122 4.60 0.23 -4.42
C GLY A 122 4.19 1.23 -5.50
N ASP A 123 5.03 1.47 -6.50
CA ASP A 123 4.71 2.36 -7.62
C ASP A 123 3.81 1.67 -8.65
N LEU A 124 2.66 2.28 -8.93
CA LEU A 124 1.62 1.69 -9.77
C LEU A 124 2.10 1.43 -11.21
N VAL A 125 2.85 2.36 -11.77
CA VAL A 125 3.38 2.25 -13.14
C VAL A 125 4.43 1.14 -13.23
N SER A 126 5.32 1.04 -12.24
CA SER A 126 6.32 -0.04 -12.16
C SER A 126 5.67 -1.42 -12.04
N ILE A 127 4.58 -1.53 -11.27
CA ILE A 127 3.80 -2.78 -11.16
C ILE A 127 3.13 -3.11 -12.49
N ALA A 128 2.57 -2.11 -13.19
CA ALA A 128 2.00 -2.29 -14.52
C ALA A 128 3.03 -2.80 -15.55
N GLU A 129 4.28 -2.34 -15.47
CA GLU A 129 5.37 -2.84 -16.31
C GLU A 129 5.62 -4.33 -16.09
N VAL A 130 5.59 -4.81 -14.85
CA VAL A 130 5.75 -6.24 -14.52
C VAL A 130 4.60 -7.06 -15.10
N VAL A 131 3.36 -6.59 -14.94
CA VAL A 131 2.17 -7.23 -15.52
C VAL A 131 2.28 -7.32 -17.04
N ARG A 132 2.64 -6.23 -17.70
CA ARG A 132 2.84 -6.17 -19.16
C ARG A 132 3.91 -7.17 -19.62
N ASP A 133 5.05 -7.19 -18.95
CA ASP A 133 6.20 -8.00 -19.36
C ASP A 133 5.99 -9.49 -19.15
N LEU A 134 5.21 -9.88 -18.16
CA LEU A 134 4.93 -11.29 -17.83
C LEU A 134 3.60 -11.80 -18.38
N HIS A 135 2.73 -10.92 -18.88
CA HIS A 135 1.47 -11.35 -19.50
C HIS A 135 1.75 -12.26 -20.72
N ARG A 136 0.99 -13.34 -20.83
CA ARG A 136 1.03 -14.26 -21.95
C ARG A 136 -0.33 -14.29 -22.64
N ALA A 137 -0.30 -14.12 -23.95
CA ALA A 137 -1.49 -14.34 -24.78
C ALA A 137 -1.81 -15.84 -24.89
N GLU A 138 -3.02 -16.18 -25.27
CA GLU A 138 -3.49 -17.58 -25.35
C GLU A 138 -2.69 -18.45 -26.34
N ASP A 139 -2.08 -17.82 -27.34
CA ASP A 139 -1.22 -18.46 -28.35
C ASP A 139 0.26 -18.61 -27.94
N GLN A 140 0.62 -18.11 -26.78
CA GLN A 140 2.00 -18.15 -26.29
C GLN A 140 2.22 -19.31 -25.31
N PRO A 141 3.47 -19.80 -25.19
CA PRO A 141 3.82 -20.81 -24.20
C PRO A 141 3.41 -20.37 -22.78
N GLU A 142 2.92 -21.32 -21.99
CA GLU A 142 2.57 -21.04 -20.59
C GLU A 142 3.76 -20.52 -19.80
N GLN A 143 3.46 -19.69 -18.81
CA GLN A 143 4.45 -19.23 -17.84
C GLN A 143 4.99 -20.39 -17.01
N SER A 144 6.28 -20.31 -16.65
CA SER A 144 6.80 -21.17 -15.60
C SER A 144 6.11 -20.88 -14.26
N TYR A 145 6.22 -21.81 -13.32
CA TYR A 145 5.62 -21.62 -11.99
C TYR A 145 6.07 -20.31 -11.33
N SER A 146 7.37 -20.01 -11.36
CA SER A 146 7.91 -18.79 -10.75
C SER A 146 7.48 -17.52 -11.49
N GLU A 147 7.37 -17.54 -12.81
CA GLU A 147 6.80 -16.41 -13.58
C GLU A 147 5.36 -16.15 -13.22
N ARG A 148 4.56 -17.21 -13.08
CA ARG A 148 3.15 -17.13 -12.70
C ARG A 148 2.99 -16.51 -11.29
N GLN A 149 3.80 -16.92 -10.32
CA GLN A 149 3.75 -16.38 -8.97
C GLN A 149 4.02 -14.86 -8.94
N ILE A 150 5.02 -14.40 -9.68
CA ILE A 150 5.34 -12.97 -9.79
C ILE A 150 4.23 -12.22 -10.54
N TYR A 151 3.71 -12.80 -11.62
CA TYR A 151 2.60 -12.20 -12.37
C TYR A 151 1.34 -12.05 -11.52
N GLU A 152 0.94 -13.09 -10.81
CA GLU A 152 -0.22 -13.06 -9.91
C GLU A 152 -0.07 -12.05 -8.77
N ALA A 153 1.14 -11.95 -8.21
CA ALA A 153 1.45 -10.93 -7.21
C ALA A 153 1.31 -9.50 -7.76
N ALA A 154 1.83 -9.26 -8.96
CA ALA A 154 1.78 -7.95 -9.61
C ALA A 154 0.34 -7.56 -10.00
N ILE A 155 -0.37 -8.44 -10.68
CA ILE A 155 -1.75 -8.16 -11.12
C ILE A 155 -2.70 -8.00 -9.92
N GLY A 156 -2.50 -8.76 -8.86
CA GLY A 156 -3.29 -8.63 -7.63
C GLY A 156 -3.06 -7.30 -6.93
N ARG A 157 -1.84 -6.77 -6.94
CA ARG A 157 -1.56 -5.43 -6.40
C ARG A 157 -2.17 -4.32 -7.23
N LEU A 158 -2.04 -4.40 -8.55
CA LEU A 158 -2.62 -3.45 -9.48
C LEU A 158 -4.14 -3.45 -9.38
N ALA A 159 -4.76 -4.63 -9.34
CA ALA A 159 -6.21 -4.77 -9.23
C ALA A 159 -6.77 -4.20 -7.91
N ARG A 160 -6.09 -4.41 -6.80
CA ARG A 160 -6.52 -3.87 -5.50
C ARG A 160 -6.47 -2.36 -5.44
N GLU A 161 -5.43 -1.74 -5.99
CA GLU A 161 -5.36 -0.28 -6.03
C GLU A 161 -6.43 0.29 -6.98
N LEU A 162 -6.62 -0.32 -8.15
CA LEU A 162 -7.69 0.05 -9.08
C LEU A 162 -9.07 -0.09 -8.44
N ALA A 163 -9.31 -1.19 -7.74
CA ALA A 163 -10.57 -1.43 -7.02
C ALA A 163 -10.85 -0.35 -5.97
N ALA A 164 -9.85 0.02 -5.18
CA ALA A 164 -9.97 1.08 -4.18
C ALA A 164 -10.19 2.46 -4.81
N MET A 165 -9.53 2.76 -5.94
CA MET A 165 -9.67 4.03 -6.65
C MET A 165 -11.04 4.20 -7.31
N GLU A 166 -11.59 3.15 -7.91
CA GLU A 166 -12.86 3.16 -8.63
C GLU A 166 -14.05 2.69 -7.78
N ASN A 167 -13.81 2.29 -6.54
CA ASN A 167 -14.83 1.76 -5.64
C ASN A 167 -15.59 0.55 -6.23
N ILE A 168 -14.85 -0.35 -6.82
CA ILE A 168 -15.31 -1.64 -7.34
C ILE A 168 -14.64 -2.80 -6.59
N ASP A 169 -15.11 -4.02 -6.78
CA ASP A 169 -14.47 -5.18 -6.18
C ASP A 169 -13.18 -5.60 -6.92
N GLU A 170 -12.33 -6.38 -6.26
CA GLU A 170 -11.05 -6.84 -6.83
C GLU A 170 -11.24 -7.68 -8.10
N PRO A 171 -12.21 -8.63 -8.18
CA PRO A 171 -12.45 -9.39 -9.41
C PRO A 171 -12.84 -8.52 -10.61
N ALA A 172 -13.67 -7.50 -10.40
CA ALA A 172 -14.07 -6.56 -11.46
C ALA A 172 -12.87 -5.71 -11.93
N ALA A 173 -12.01 -5.28 -10.99
CA ALA A 173 -10.79 -4.56 -11.32
C ALA A 173 -9.82 -5.44 -12.10
N GLN A 174 -9.64 -6.70 -11.71
CA GLN A 174 -8.80 -7.65 -12.44
C GLN A 174 -9.31 -7.88 -13.85
N LEU A 175 -10.60 -8.05 -14.02
CA LEU A 175 -11.22 -8.22 -15.35
C LEU A 175 -10.98 -7.01 -16.25
N LYS A 176 -11.06 -5.79 -15.71
CA LYS A 176 -10.70 -4.55 -16.44
C LYS A 176 -9.27 -4.56 -16.93
N ILE A 177 -8.32 -4.97 -16.07
CA ILE A 177 -6.90 -5.07 -16.43
C ILE A 177 -6.69 -6.09 -17.53
N GLU A 178 -7.33 -7.26 -17.43
CA GLU A 178 -7.25 -8.33 -18.45
C GLU A 178 -7.83 -7.87 -19.80
N GLN A 179 -8.91 -7.11 -19.78
CA GLN A 179 -9.48 -6.53 -21.01
C GLN A 179 -8.52 -5.55 -21.67
N VAL A 180 -7.83 -4.73 -20.89
CA VAL A 180 -6.80 -3.81 -21.42
C VAL A 180 -5.62 -4.57 -22.03
N LEU A 181 -5.20 -5.66 -21.40
CA LEU A 181 -4.12 -6.53 -21.90
C LEU A 181 -4.51 -7.26 -23.20
N LYS A 182 -5.75 -7.72 -23.30
CA LYS A 182 -6.28 -8.39 -24.52
C LYS A 182 -6.46 -7.43 -25.68
N ALA A 183 -6.71 -6.15 -25.41
CA ALA A 183 -6.88 -5.12 -26.43
C ALA A 183 -5.56 -4.51 -26.95
N ALA A 184 -4.42 -4.93 -26.39
CA ALA A 184 -3.08 -4.38 -26.66
C ALA A 184 -2.40 -5.01 -27.88
#